data_8072d43b366084d0185035c1efe09cff
#
_entry.id   8072d43b366084d0185035c1efe09cff
#
_cell.length_a   1.000
_cell.length_b   1.000
_cell.length_c   1.000
_cell.angle_alpha   90.00
_cell.angle_beta   90.00
_cell.angle_gamma   90.00
#
_symmetry.space_group_name_H-M   'P 1'
#
loop_
_entity.id
_entity.type
_entity.pdbx_description
1 polymer ?
#
loop_
_entity_poly.entity_id
_entity_poly.type
_entity_poly.pdbx_seq_one_letter_code
_entity_poly.pdbx_strand_id
1 'polypeptide(L)'
;MYFYAIFKYVNSRCLYLKWSICKIVTIRGVKNMIDKNIKHFRKAKGMSQEEMAVKLNVVRQTVSKWENGLSVPDADVLIRMAELLNVSVSQLLGIEAEDQSNKDLSEELSKLNEQLAKKNQKEKLLLQANKKRGLIVFLSFITMLIALLVRNEIISILLVGLCVFATLIVLYRNLALLTSVTTDDLRLGILRITTFFNIGVLIVGVAFSLLVAFDIITFSENGEKMFAMALVSCVILFAGIVSPKLPYTKHTGLRLPWTVQDEDTWNIAHRIIGYISFPIVLLYIACTLTISNFEIVTLCTMIVWIGIPGGISYIHFFKKYHGTLE
;
A
#
# COMPACT_ATOMS: atom_id res chain seq x y z
N MET A 1 -9.06 23.37 -31.43
CA MET A 1 -8.33 22.66 -30.37
C MET A 1 -8.92 21.29 -30.04
N TYR A 2 -10.22 21.08 -30.08
CA TYR A 2 -10.86 19.77 -29.82
C TYR A 2 -10.58 18.68 -30.86
N PHE A 3 -10.40 19.01 -32.12
CA PHE A 3 -10.13 18.06 -33.20
C PHE A 3 -8.74 17.39 -33.11
N TYR A 4 -7.74 18.07 -32.58
CA TYR A 4 -6.38 17.55 -32.43
C TYR A 4 -6.29 16.54 -31.25
N ALA A 5 -7.05 16.77 -30.20
CA ALA A 5 -7.14 15.86 -29.06
C ALA A 5 -7.84 14.55 -29.42
N ILE A 6 -8.92 14.61 -30.24
CA ILE A 6 -9.64 13.45 -30.74
C ILE A 6 -8.76 12.62 -31.69
N PHE A 7 -8.00 13.27 -32.57
CA PHE A 7 -7.09 12.59 -33.50
C PHE A 7 -5.93 11.88 -32.79
N LYS A 8 -5.38 12.48 -31.71
CA LYS A 8 -4.34 11.87 -30.88
C LYS A 8 -4.88 10.69 -30.05
N TYR A 9 -6.13 10.79 -29.60
CA TYR A 9 -6.80 9.73 -28.82
C TYR A 9 -7.18 8.52 -29.71
N VAL A 10 -7.64 8.76 -30.93
CA VAL A 10 -7.97 7.72 -31.91
C VAL A 10 -6.71 7.00 -32.41
N ASN A 11 -5.61 7.74 -32.66
CA ASN A 11 -4.35 7.16 -33.12
C ASN A 11 -3.66 6.32 -32.02
N SER A 12 -3.73 6.72 -30.75
CA SER A 12 -3.19 5.93 -29.64
C SER A 12 -4.01 4.65 -29.41
N ARG A 13 -5.33 4.69 -29.57
CA ARG A 13 -6.18 3.49 -29.49
C ARG A 13 -5.97 2.54 -30.68
N CYS A 14 -5.72 3.08 -31.87
CA CYS A 14 -5.46 2.26 -33.07
C CYS A 14 -4.10 1.55 -32.98
N LEU A 15 -3.08 2.20 -32.42
CA LEU A 15 -1.77 1.59 -32.11
C LEU A 15 -1.90 0.51 -31.01
N TYR A 16 -2.70 0.78 -29.97
CA TYR A 16 -2.95 -0.18 -28.89
C TYR A 16 -3.74 -1.41 -29.39
N LEU A 17 -4.72 -1.21 -30.26
CA LEU A 17 -5.47 -2.29 -30.89
C LEU A 17 -4.58 -3.10 -31.86
N LYS A 18 -3.74 -2.46 -32.66
CA LYS A 18 -2.79 -3.13 -33.55
C LYS A 18 -1.74 -3.93 -32.79
N TRP A 19 -1.24 -3.38 -31.67
CA TRP A 19 -0.30 -4.08 -30.78
C TRP A 19 -0.99 -5.23 -30.03
N SER A 20 -2.23 -5.04 -29.60
CA SER A 20 -3.05 -6.08 -28.95
C SER A 20 -3.42 -7.21 -29.92
N ILE A 21 -3.76 -6.89 -31.17
CA ILE A 21 -4.09 -7.88 -32.22
C ILE A 21 -2.83 -8.67 -32.62
N CYS A 22 -1.68 -8.01 -32.80
CA CYS A 22 -0.42 -8.66 -33.09
C CYS A 22 -0.01 -9.61 -31.96
N LYS A 23 -0.18 -9.19 -30.71
CA LYS A 23 0.06 -10.02 -29.51
C LYS A 23 -0.91 -11.22 -29.43
N ILE A 24 -2.17 -11.02 -29.78
CA ILE A 24 -3.19 -12.08 -29.81
C ILE A 24 -2.90 -13.10 -30.92
N VAL A 25 -2.43 -12.67 -32.09
CA VAL A 25 -2.07 -13.57 -33.21
C VAL A 25 -0.83 -14.37 -32.89
N THR A 26 0.19 -13.76 -32.28
CA THR A 26 1.43 -14.46 -31.85
C THR A 26 1.13 -15.43 -30.71
N ILE A 27 0.32 -15.05 -29.72
CA ILE A 27 -0.09 -15.93 -28.61
C ILE A 27 -0.95 -17.09 -29.14
N ARG A 28 -1.78 -16.87 -30.16
CA ARG A 28 -2.61 -17.92 -30.79
C ARG A 28 -1.76 -18.94 -31.56
N GLY A 29 -0.72 -18.48 -32.24
CA GLY A 29 0.24 -19.38 -32.93
C GLY A 29 1.00 -20.28 -31.98
N VAL A 30 1.58 -19.73 -30.92
CA VAL A 30 2.29 -20.49 -29.87
C VAL A 30 1.32 -21.40 -29.12
N LYS A 31 0.12 -20.97 -28.83
CA LYS A 31 -0.90 -21.77 -28.16
C LYS A 31 -1.27 -23.05 -28.93
N ASN A 32 -1.37 -22.97 -30.27
CA ASN A 32 -1.69 -24.12 -31.12
C ASN A 32 -0.53 -25.09 -31.34
N MET A 33 0.69 -24.76 -30.86
CA MET A 33 1.84 -25.68 -30.92
C MET A 33 2.05 -26.38 -29.58
N ILE A 34 1.90 -25.65 -28.47
CA ILE A 34 2.10 -26.21 -27.12
C ILE A 34 1.10 -27.33 -26.82
N ASP A 35 -0.18 -27.14 -27.12
CA ASP A 35 -1.24 -28.14 -26.86
C ASP A 35 -0.96 -29.48 -27.54
N LYS A 36 -0.55 -29.44 -28.82
CA LYS A 36 -0.20 -30.61 -29.60
C LYS A 36 1.06 -31.28 -29.05
N ASN A 37 2.07 -30.49 -28.69
CA ASN A 37 3.34 -31.01 -28.18
C ASN A 37 3.18 -31.67 -26.80
N ILE A 38 2.43 -31.04 -25.88
CA ILE A 38 2.12 -31.65 -24.57
C ILE A 38 1.47 -33.03 -24.78
N LYS A 39 0.44 -33.11 -25.63
CA LYS A 39 -0.25 -34.35 -25.93
C LYS A 39 0.63 -35.37 -26.60
N HIS A 40 1.50 -34.96 -27.52
CA HIS A 40 2.45 -35.81 -28.23
C HIS A 40 3.47 -36.41 -27.27
N PHE A 41 4.19 -35.59 -26.50
CA PHE A 41 5.25 -36.08 -25.59
C PHE A 41 4.68 -36.90 -24.43
N ARG A 42 3.50 -36.57 -23.92
CA ARG A 42 2.82 -37.40 -22.92
C ARG A 42 2.52 -38.80 -23.45
N LYS A 43 1.96 -38.88 -24.68
CA LYS A 43 1.65 -40.16 -25.33
C LYS A 43 2.91 -40.96 -25.66
N ALA A 44 3.96 -40.29 -26.15
CA ALA A 44 5.26 -40.91 -26.42
C ALA A 44 5.86 -41.53 -25.17
N LYS A 45 5.61 -40.94 -23.97
CA LYS A 45 6.03 -41.49 -22.68
C LYS A 45 5.06 -42.52 -22.10
N GLY A 46 3.99 -42.89 -22.80
CA GLY A 46 3.01 -43.88 -22.36
C GLY A 46 2.14 -43.44 -21.17
N MET A 47 2.11 -42.16 -20.83
CA MET A 47 1.37 -41.68 -19.67
C MET A 47 -0.09 -41.35 -20.00
N SER A 48 -1.02 -41.63 -19.09
CA SER A 48 -2.38 -41.11 -19.08
C SER A 48 -2.45 -39.63 -18.65
N GLN A 49 -3.52 -38.95 -18.96
CA GLN A 49 -3.76 -37.57 -18.45
C GLN A 49 -3.84 -37.54 -16.92
N GLU A 50 -4.35 -38.60 -16.31
CA GLU A 50 -4.47 -38.75 -14.85
C GLU A 50 -3.10 -38.85 -14.19
N GLU A 51 -2.23 -39.75 -14.71
CA GLU A 51 -0.86 -39.93 -14.20
C GLU A 51 -0.04 -38.64 -14.32
N MET A 52 -0.18 -37.94 -15.45
CA MET A 52 0.49 -36.67 -15.64
C MET A 52 -0.02 -35.60 -14.65
N ALA A 53 -1.32 -35.55 -14.41
CA ALA A 53 -1.93 -34.64 -13.47
C ALA A 53 -1.43 -34.86 -12.03
N VAL A 54 -1.39 -36.13 -11.58
CA VAL A 54 -0.87 -36.51 -10.26
C VAL A 54 0.60 -36.07 -10.10
N LYS A 55 1.45 -36.37 -11.10
CA LYS A 55 2.88 -36.03 -11.06
C LYS A 55 3.16 -34.52 -11.09
N LEU A 56 2.30 -33.74 -11.73
CA LEU A 56 2.40 -32.29 -11.78
C LEU A 56 1.68 -31.58 -10.61
N ASN A 57 0.99 -32.37 -9.75
CA ASN A 57 0.16 -31.86 -8.65
C ASN A 57 -0.95 -30.91 -9.12
N VAL A 58 -1.67 -31.32 -10.18
CA VAL A 58 -2.81 -30.61 -10.75
C VAL A 58 -3.98 -31.60 -10.93
N VAL A 59 -5.18 -31.07 -11.17
CA VAL A 59 -6.33 -31.93 -11.50
C VAL A 59 -6.31 -32.36 -12.98
N ARG A 60 -6.79 -33.57 -13.29
CA ARG A 60 -6.87 -34.09 -14.65
C ARG A 60 -7.50 -33.13 -15.66
N GLN A 61 -8.54 -32.40 -15.22
CA GLN A 61 -9.21 -31.42 -16.08
C GLN A 61 -8.28 -30.29 -16.56
N THR A 62 -7.27 -29.92 -15.76
CA THR A 62 -6.28 -28.92 -16.11
C THR A 62 -5.38 -29.41 -17.23
N VAL A 63 -4.90 -30.65 -17.15
CA VAL A 63 -4.11 -31.29 -18.22
C VAL A 63 -4.95 -31.39 -19.51
N SER A 64 -6.22 -31.79 -19.41
CA SER A 64 -7.13 -31.83 -20.54
C SER A 64 -7.34 -30.45 -21.19
N LYS A 65 -7.45 -29.38 -20.41
CA LYS A 65 -7.54 -28.02 -20.92
C LYS A 65 -6.29 -27.58 -21.66
N TRP A 66 -5.11 -27.94 -21.18
CA TRP A 66 -3.84 -27.65 -21.86
C TRP A 66 -3.74 -28.38 -23.19
N GLU A 67 -4.04 -29.68 -23.23
CA GLU A 67 -3.98 -30.49 -24.45
C GLU A 67 -5.04 -30.12 -25.51
N ASN A 68 -6.12 -29.45 -25.09
CA ASN A 68 -7.16 -28.96 -25.98
C ASN A 68 -6.99 -27.44 -26.29
N GLY A 69 -5.89 -26.82 -25.86
CA GLY A 69 -5.61 -25.41 -26.11
C GLY A 69 -6.58 -24.44 -25.42
N LEU A 70 -7.35 -24.89 -24.43
CA LEU A 70 -8.29 -24.05 -23.68
C LEU A 70 -7.58 -23.17 -22.64
N SER A 71 -6.42 -23.59 -22.14
CA SER A 71 -5.53 -22.84 -21.25
C SER A 71 -4.07 -23.17 -21.54
N VAL A 72 -3.16 -22.36 -21.04
CA VAL A 72 -1.71 -22.56 -21.15
C VAL A 72 -1.19 -22.83 -19.74
N PRO A 73 -0.25 -23.80 -19.54
CA PRO A 73 0.44 -23.98 -18.28
C PRO A 73 1.23 -22.71 -17.91
N ASP A 74 1.40 -22.45 -16.62
CA ASP A 74 2.34 -21.44 -16.15
C ASP A 74 3.80 -21.91 -16.34
N ALA A 75 4.75 -21.00 -16.18
CA ALA A 75 6.16 -21.28 -16.44
C ALA A 75 6.72 -22.37 -15.50
N ASP A 76 6.29 -22.38 -14.23
CA ASP A 76 6.75 -23.40 -13.26
C ASP A 76 6.24 -24.80 -13.61
N VAL A 77 5.01 -24.88 -14.09
CA VAL A 77 4.41 -26.14 -14.55
C VAL A 77 5.05 -26.60 -15.86
N LEU A 78 5.38 -25.68 -16.78
CA LEU A 78 6.08 -25.99 -18.03
C LEU A 78 7.47 -26.59 -17.76
N ILE A 79 8.23 -26.05 -16.81
CA ILE A 79 9.53 -26.57 -16.43
C ILE A 79 9.39 -28.00 -15.87
N ARG A 80 8.50 -28.18 -14.88
CA ARG A 80 8.24 -29.51 -14.29
C ARG A 80 7.71 -30.52 -15.32
N MET A 81 6.92 -30.04 -16.28
CA MET A 81 6.40 -30.85 -17.37
C MET A 81 7.51 -31.28 -18.32
N ALA A 82 8.43 -30.38 -18.67
CA ALA A 82 9.60 -30.69 -19.50
C ALA A 82 10.51 -31.75 -18.83
N GLU A 83 10.80 -31.61 -17.54
CA GLU A 83 11.51 -32.56 -16.74
C GLU A 83 10.79 -33.92 -16.69
N LEU A 84 9.49 -33.90 -16.40
CA LEU A 84 8.64 -35.08 -16.34
C LEU A 84 8.64 -35.86 -17.68
N LEU A 85 8.56 -35.13 -18.79
CA LEU A 85 8.51 -35.72 -20.14
C LEU A 85 9.89 -36.02 -20.72
N ASN A 86 10.96 -35.57 -20.05
CA ASN A 86 12.35 -35.70 -20.48
C ASN A 86 12.64 -35.02 -21.83
N VAL A 87 12.08 -33.82 -22.00
CA VAL A 87 12.25 -32.95 -23.18
C VAL A 87 12.66 -31.57 -22.75
N SER A 88 13.24 -30.78 -23.66
CA SER A 88 13.51 -29.36 -23.36
C SER A 88 12.21 -28.54 -23.39
N VAL A 89 12.19 -27.43 -22.62
CA VAL A 89 11.08 -26.49 -22.68
C VAL A 89 10.88 -25.95 -24.11
N SER A 90 11.98 -25.76 -24.86
CA SER A 90 11.95 -25.32 -26.26
C SER A 90 11.22 -26.32 -27.16
N GLN A 91 11.49 -27.64 -26.99
CA GLN A 91 10.77 -28.68 -27.70
C GLN A 91 9.28 -28.71 -27.34
N LEU A 92 8.97 -28.48 -26.06
CA LEU A 92 7.57 -28.41 -25.61
C LEU A 92 6.84 -27.20 -26.23
N LEU A 93 7.55 -26.08 -26.37
CA LEU A 93 7.04 -24.84 -27.00
C LEU A 93 7.02 -24.93 -28.54
N GLY A 94 7.63 -25.99 -29.15
CA GLY A 94 7.71 -26.13 -30.60
C GLY A 94 8.69 -25.18 -31.28
N ILE A 95 9.67 -24.68 -30.53
CA ILE A 95 10.70 -23.80 -31.06
C ILE A 95 11.83 -24.71 -31.55
N GLU A 96 11.96 -24.89 -32.88
CA GLU A 96 13.07 -25.62 -33.47
C GLU A 96 14.39 -24.91 -33.19
N ALA A 97 15.39 -25.65 -32.75
CA ALA A 97 16.64 -25.14 -32.25
C ALA A 97 17.57 -24.69 -33.40
N GLU A 98 17.67 -23.39 -33.63
CA GLU A 98 18.90 -22.82 -34.17
C GLU A 98 19.82 -22.47 -32.99
N ASP A 99 21.00 -23.10 -32.95
CA ASP A 99 21.91 -23.18 -31.79
C ASP A 99 22.44 -21.85 -31.19
N GLN A 100 22.22 -20.73 -31.82
CA GLN A 100 22.62 -19.42 -31.31
C GLN A 100 21.44 -18.59 -30.75
N SER A 101 20.21 -18.80 -31.24
CA SER A 101 18.99 -18.17 -30.71
C SER A 101 18.54 -18.75 -29.38
N ASN A 102 18.96 -19.96 -29.05
CA ASN A 102 18.53 -20.68 -27.82
C ASN A 102 19.14 -20.11 -26.53
N LYS A 103 20.35 -19.57 -26.58
CA LYS A 103 20.95 -18.94 -25.39
C LYS A 103 20.25 -17.65 -25.03
N ASP A 104 19.98 -16.80 -26.01
CA ASP A 104 19.29 -15.51 -25.79
C ASP A 104 17.84 -15.75 -25.33
N LEU A 105 17.13 -16.71 -25.92
CA LEU A 105 15.75 -17.04 -25.56
C LEU A 105 15.66 -17.68 -24.17
N SER A 106 16.61 -18.54 -23.79
CA SER A 106 16.64 -19.15 -22.45
C SER A 106 16.94 -18.12 -21.37
N GLU A 107 17.81 -17.14 -21.69
CA GLU A 107 18.11 -16.04 -20.79
C GLU A 107 16.92 -15.08 -20.64
N GLU A 108 16.20 -14.80 -21.73
CA GLU A 108 14.99 -13.97 -21.71
C GLU A 108 13.85 -14.66 -20.96
N LEU A 109 13.66 -15.98 -21.14
CA LEU A 109 12.71 -16.78 -20.36
C LEU A 109 13.07 -16.81 -18.86
N SER A 110 14.35 -16.93 -18.54
CA SER A 110 14.83 -16.88 -17.15
C SER A 110 14.53 -15.51 -16.52
N LYS A 111 14.83 -14.42 -17.22
CA LYS A 111 14.51 -13.05 -16.77
C LYS A 111 13.00 -12.84 -16.61
N LEU A 112 12.21 -13.35 -17.54
CA LEU A 112 10.75 -13.26 -17.49
C LEU A 112 10.17 -14.05 -16.31
N ASN A 113 10.69 -15.26 -16.05
CA ASN A 113 10.29 -16.07 -14.91
C ASN A 113 10.65 -15.41 -13.57
N GLU A 114 11.84 -14.81 -13.48
CA GLU A 114 12.23 -14.03 -12.31
C GLU A 114 11.31 -12.82 -12.07
N GLN A 115 10.94 -12.11 -13.14
CA GLN A 115 10.00 -11.01 -13.04
C GLN A 115 8.60 -11.47 -12.61
N LEU A 116 8.12 -12.60 -13.14
CA LEU A 116 6.86 -13.20 -12.73
C LEU A 116 6.87 -13.67 -11.28
N ALA A 117 7.94 -14.30 -10.84
CA ALA A 117 8.11 -14.72 -9.45
C ALA A 117 8.11 -13.51 -8.50
N LYS A 118 8.85 -12.45 -8.84
CA LYS A 118 8.85 -11.17 -8.09
C LYS A 118 7.46 -10.53 -8.06
N LYS A 119 6.74 -10.53 -9.19
CA LYS A 119 5.38 -9.99 -9.28
C LYS A 119 4.40 -10.78 -8.41
N ASN A 120 4.43 -12.10 -8.48
CA ASN A 120 3.58 -12.98 -7.68
C ASN A 120 3.87 -12.85 -6.17
N GLN A 121 5.13 -12.71 -5.80
CA GLN A 121 5.52 -12.46 -4.42
C GLN A 121 4.99 -11.10 -3.93
N LYS A 122 5.14 -10.05 -4.75
CA LYS A 122 4.62 -8.71 -4.44
C LYS A 122 3.09 -8.71 -4.30
N GLU A 123 2.39 -9.45 -5.13
CA GLU A 123 0.92 -9.60 -5.06
C GLU A 123 0.46 -10.33 -3.78
N LYS A 124 1.15 -11.41 -3.38
CA LYS A 124 0.88 -12.09 -2.10
C LYS A 124 1.10 -11.16 -0.90
N LEU A 125 2.17 -10.38 -0.90
CA LEU A 125 2.44 -9.39 0.15
C LEU A 125 1.36 -8.29 0.18
N LEU A 126 0.92 -7.82 -0.98
CA LEU A 126 -0.19 -6.87 -1.13
C LEU A 126 -1.49 -7.39 -0.51
N LEU A 127 -1.85 -8.64 -0.80
CA LEU A 127 -3.05 -9.26 -0.24
C LEU A 127 -2.98 -9.38 1.28
N GLN A 128 -1.83 -9.77 1.82
CA GLN A 128 -1.60 -9.82 3.27
C GLN A 128 -1.68 -8.42 3.91
N ALA A 129 -1.05 -7.41 3.30
CA ALA A 129 -1.11 -6.04 3.76
C ALA A 129 -2.55 -5.50 3.75
N ASN A 130 -3.33 -5.78 2.68
CA ASN A 130 -4.72 -5.34 2.58
C ASN A 130 -5.62 -5.99 3.65
N LYS A 131 -5.41 -7.27 3.99
CA LYS A 131 -6.11 -7.90 5.12
C LYS A 131 -5.82 -7.21 6.45
N LYS A 132 -4.55 -6.83 6.71
CA LYS A 132 -4.17 -6.11 7.93
C LYS A 132 -4.72 -4.68 7.95
N ARG A 133 -4.76 -4.00 6.81
CA ARG A 133 -5.41 -2.68 6.67
C ARG A 133 -6.90 -2.76 6.96
N GLY A 134 -7.58 -3.75 6.38
CA GLY A 134 -9.00 -4.00 6.65
C GLY A 134 -9.28 -4.19 8.14
N LEU A 135 -8.44 -4.95 8.85
CA LEU A 135 -8.55 -5.13 10.30
C LEU A 135 -8.39 -3.81 11.06
N ILE A 136 -7.42 -2.96 10.69
CA ILE A 136 -7.20 -1.65 11.33
C ILE A 136 -8.43 -0.76 11.13
N VAL A 137 -8.95 -0.67 9.90
CA VAL A 137 -10.14 0.12 9.59
C VAL A 137 -11.36 -0.39 10.35
N PHE A 138 -11.54 -1.70 10.43
CA PHE A 138 -12.62 -2.34 11.17
C PHE A 138 -12.55 -2.03 12.67
N LEU A 139 -11.37 -2.15 13.30
CA LEU A 139 -11.17 -1.78 14.69
C LEU A 139 -11.44 -0.29 14.94
N SER A 140 -11.00 0.59 14.03
CA SER A 140 -11.27 2.03 14.12
C SER A 140 -12.77 2.34 14.03
N PHE A 141 -13.51 1.62 13.18
CA PHE A 141 -14.96 1.76 13.08
C PHE A 141 -15.68 1.28 14.36
N ILE A 142 -15.26 0.14 14.92
CA ILE A 142 -15.77 -0.36 16.23
C ILE A 142 -15.50 0.68 17.33
N THR A 143 -14.30 1.25 17.36
CA THR A 143 -13.96 2.30 18.34
C THR A 143 -14.92 3.47 18.26
N MET A 144 -15.23 3.94 17.05
CA MET A 144 -16.18 5.01 16.83
C MET A 144 -17.60 4.62 17.31
N LEU A 145 -18.06 3.40 17.03
CA LEU A 145 -19.36 2.91 17.52
C LEU A 145 -19.42 2.84 19.04
N ILE A 146 -18.36 2.37 19.69
CA ILE A 146 -18.29 2.30 21.16
C ILE A 146 -18.40 3.71 21.76
N ALA A 147 -17.66 4.69 21.20
CA ALA A 147 -17.70 6.08 21.66
C ALA A 147 -19.10 6.71 21.54
N LEU A 148 -19.89 6.30 20.52
CA LEU A 148 -21.26 6.80 20.30
C LEU A 148 -22.33 6.11 21.14
N LEU A 149 -22.17 4.80 21.40
CA LEU A 149 -23.22 3.96 21.98
C LEU A 149 -23.07 3.80 23.49
N VAL A 150 -21.86 3.82 24.03
CA VAL A 150 -21.59 3.61 25.45
C VAL A 150 -21.75 4.94 26.20
N ARG A 151 -22.81 5.04 27.00
CA ARG A 151 -23.11 6.25 27.77
C ARG A 151 -22.31 6.40 29.06
N ASN A 152 -21.81 5.27 29.59
CA ASN A 152 -20.99 5.31 30.81
C ASN A 152 -19.58 5.77 30.43
N GLU A 153 -19.15 6.89 30.98
CA GLU A 153 -17.86 7.55 30.66
C GLU A 153 -16.67 6.63 30.92
N ILE A 154 -16.59 6.00 32.10
CA ILE A 154 -15.49 5.13 32.49
C ILE A 154 -15.39 3.92 31.56
N ILE A 155 -16.52 3.25 31.32
CA ILE A 155 -16.58 2.08 30.43
C ILE A 155 -16.22 2.48 29.00
N SER A 156 -16.69 3.64 28.54
CA SER A 156 -16.38 4.15 27.20
C SER A 156 -14.89 4.43 27.06
N ILE A 157 -14.26 5.12 27.99
CA ILE A 157 -12.82 5.43 27.98
C ILE A 157 -12.00 4.13 27.95
N LEU A 158 -12.32 3.15 28.81
CA LEU A 158 -11.62 1.86 28.86
C LEU A 158 -11.74 1.09 27.53
N LEU A 159 -12.95 0.96 26.98
CA LEU A 159 -13.18 0.22 25.75
C LEU A 159 -12.53 0.89 24.54
N VAL A 160 -12.68 2.21 24.42
CA VAL A 160 -12.03 3.01 23.36
C VAL A 160 -10.52 2.88 23.47
N GLY A 161 -9.95 3.06 24.67
CA GLY A 161 -8.52 2.90 24.92
C GLY A 161 -7.99 1.52 24.54
N LEU A 162 -8.73 0.46 24.92
CA LEU A 162 -8.39 -0.93 24.56
C LEU A 162 -8.39 -1.14 23.02
N CYS A 163 -9.42 -0.67 22.33
CA CYS A 163 -9.51 -0.80 20.87
C CYS A 163 -8.41 -0.04 20.14
N VAL A 164 -8.11 1.20 20.56
CA VAL A 164 -7.01 1.98 19.96
C VAL A 164 -5.68 1.31 20.25
N PHE A 165 -5.44 0.82 21.47
CA PHE A 165 -4.24 0.09 21.84
C PHE A 165 -4.06 -1.19 20.99
N ALA A 166 -5.13 -1.97 20.82
CA ALA A 166 -5.12 -3.14 19.94
C ALA A 166 -4.78 -2.76 18.49
N THR A 167 -5.33 -1.66 17.99
CA THR A 167 -5.05 -1.14 16.65
C THR A 167 -3.57 -0.76 16.50
N LEU A 168 -2.99 -0.10 17.48
CA LEU A 168 -1.57 0.28 17.50
C LEU A 168 -0.65 -0.94 17.58
N ILE A 169 -1.02 -1.98 18.33
CA ILE A 169 -0.26 -3.25 18.35
C ILE A 169 -0.30 -3.93 16.97
N VAL A 170 -1.48 -4.02 16.34
CA VAL A 170 -1.59 -4.58 14.99
C VAL A 170 -0.74 -3.80 14.00
N LEU A 171 -0.78 -2.47 14.06
CA LEU A 171 0.05 -1.60 13.23
C LEU A 171 1.54 -1.86 13.47
N TYR A 172 1.99 -1.85 14.71
CA TYR A 172 3.39 -2.05 15.07
C TYR A 172 3.93 -3.41 14.61
N ARG A 173 3.20 -4.49 14.86
CA ARG A 173 3.62 -5.86 14.48
C ARG A 173 3.69 -6.05 12.97
N ASN A 174 2.87 -5.34 12.20
CA ASN A 174 2.81 -5.47 10.74
C ASN A 174 3.44 -4.27 10.01
N LEU A 175 4.17 -3.41 10.71
CA LEU A 175 4.72 -2.17 10.16
C LEU A 175 5.62 -2.43 8.94
N ALA A 176 6.51 -3.43 9.02
CA ALA A 176 7.39 -3.83 7.92
C ALA A 176 6.59 -4.27 6.69
N LEU A 177 5.58 -5.11 6.87
CA LEU A 177 4.71 -5.58 5.79
C LEU A 177 3.93 -4.44 5.14
N LEU A 178 3.36 -3.55 5.96
CA LEU A 178 2.56 -2.42 5.49
C LEU A 178 3.39 -1.39 4.73
N THR A 179 4.68 -1.25 5.06
CA THR A 179 5.60 -0.30 4.45
C THR A 179 6.30 -0.88 3.22
N SER A 180 6.77 -2.13 3.27
CA SER A 180 7.49 -2.79 2.17
C SER A 180 6.69 -2.91 0.87
N VAL A 181 5.36 -2.89 0.98
CA VAL A 181 4.45 -2.93 -0.17
C VAL A 181 4.34 -1.57 -0.87
N THR A 182 4.67 -0.47 -0.18
CA THR A 182 4.44 0.89 -0.67
C THR A 182 5.70 1.66 -0.98
N THR A 183 6.83 1.25 -0.46
CA THR A 183 8.10 1.99 -0.55
C THR A 183 9.27 1.02 -0.53
N ASP A 184 10.25 1.26 -1.41
CA ASP A 184 11.50 0.51 -1.43
C ASP A 184 12.46 0.98 -0.32
N ASP A 185 12.29 2.20 0.20
CA ASP A 185 13.10 2.78 1.30
C ASP A 185 12.46 2.46 2.67
N LEU A 186 13.00 1.43 3.31
CA LEU A 186 12.50 0.89 4.58
C LEU A 186 13.11 1.62 5.79
N ARG A 187 12.79 2.89 6.01
CA ARG A 187 13.14 3.61 7.24
C ARG A 187 12.26 3.18 8.42
N LEU A 188 12.25 1.89 8.71
CA LEU A 188 11.43 1.27 9.75
C LEU A 188 11.67 1.86 11.14
N GLY A 189 12.88 2.32 11.43
CA GLY A 189 13.23 2.94 12.72
C GLY A 189 12.34 4.15 13.04
N ILE A 190 12.17 5.06 12.09
CA ILE A 190 11.35 6.28 12.26
C ILE A 190 9.87 5.92 12.46
N LEU A 191 9.37 4.96 11.68
CA LEU A 191 7.98 4.51 11.80
C LEU A 191 7.72 3.82 13.15
N ARG A 192 8.68 3.07 13.67
CA ARG A 192 8.60 2.48 15.03
C ARG A 192 8.58 3.56 16.12
N ILE A 193 9.45 4.56 16.02
CA ILE A 193 9.49 5.70 16.94
C ILE A 193 8.14 6.42 16.94
N THR A 194 7.57 6.69 15.76
CA THR A 194 6.23 7.31 15.63
C THR A 194 5.15 6.46 16.30
N THR A 195 5.19 5.15 16.11
CA THR A 195 4.19 4.24 16.72
C THR A 195 4.34 4.19 18.24
N PHE A 196 5.57 4.14 18.77
CA PHE A 196 5.83 4.20 20.22
C PHE A 196 5.37 5.52 20.82
N PHE A 197 5.62 6.64 20.15
CA PHE A 197 5.13 7.95 20.59
C PHE A 197 3.61 7.97 20.67
N ASN A 198 2.90 7.49 19.64
CA ASN A 198 1.45 7.42 19.63
C ASN A 198 0.89 6.54 20.76
N ILE A 199 1.55 5.41 21.06
CA ILE A 199 1.21 4.56 22.21
C ILE A 199 1.41 5.34 23.53
N GLY A 200 2.50 6.07 23.67
CA GLY A 200 2.78 6.89 24.85
C GLY A 200 1.72 7.97 25.06
N VAL A 201 1.38 8.72 24.01
CA VAL A 201 0.32 9.74 24.04
C VAL A 201 -1.04 9.14 24.43
N LEU A 202 -1.37 7.97 23.88
CA LEU A 202 -2.61 7.26 24.22
C LEU A 202 -2.64 6.88 25.71
N ILE A 203 -1.55 6.28 26.22
CA ILE A 203 -1.47 5.87 27.63
C ILE A 203 -1.64 7.08 28.55
N VAL A 204 -0.94 8.17 28.27
CA VAL A 204 -1.03 9.41 29.05
C VAL A 204 -2.46 9.99 29.00
N GLY A 205 -3.08 10.04 27.80
CA GLY A 205 -4.43 10.54 27.64
C GLY A 205 -5.48 9.68 28.37
N VAL A 206 -5.41 8.36 28.23
CA VAL A 206 -6.34 7.44 28.91
C VAL A 206 -6.14 7.48 30.42
N ALA A 207 -4.88 7.48 30.90
CA ALA A 207 -4.60 7.57 32.33
C ALA A 207 -5.14 8.87 32.93
N PHE A 208 -4.91 10.00 32.28
CA PHE A 208 -5.45 11.29 32.72
C PHE A 208 -6.99 11.27 32.74
N SER A 209 -7.63 10.83 31.67
CA SER A 209 -9.10 10.73 31.60
C SER A 209 -9.68 9.85 32.69
N LEU A 210 -9.03 8.73 33.03
CA LEU A 210 -9.47 7.85 34.11
C LEU A 210 -9.27 8.49 35.50
N LEU A 211 -8.15 9.18 35.74
CA LEU A 211 -7.88 9.86 36.98
C LEU A 211 -8.93 10.95 37.27
N VAL A 212 -9.36 11.66 36.23
CA VAL A 212 -10.45 12.66 36.33
C VAL A 212 -11.81 11.96 36.53
N ALA A 213 -12.12 10.93 35.75
CA ALA A 213 -13.40 10.21 35.81
C ALA A 213 -13.64 9.47 37.13
N PHE A 214 -12.56 9.10 37.85
CA PHE A 214 -12.64 8.50 39.21
C PHE A 214 -12.53 9.54 40.34
N ASP A 215 -12.52 10.83 40.05
CA ASP A 215 -12.35 11.91 41.01
C ASP A 215 -11.09 11.78 41.89
N ILE A 216 -10.05 11.04 41.40
CA ILE A 216 -8.77 10.88 42.10
C ILE A 216 -8.01 12.21 42.09
N ILE A 217 -8.12 12.95 41.00
CA ILE A 217 -7.52 14.26 40.80
C ILE A 217 -8.63 15.21 40.34
N THR A 218 -8.89 16.23 41.13
CA THR A 218 -9.77 17.33 40.76
C THR A 218 -8.95 18.46 40.13
N PHE A 219 -9.00 18.57 38.82
CA PHE A 219 -8.44 19.74 38.14
C PHE A 219 -9.45 20.86 38.10
N SER A 220 -8.96 22.08 38.21
CA SER A 220 -9.76 23.23 37.81
C SER A 220 -9.94 23.18 36.28
N GLU A 221 -10.98 23.79 35.75
CA GLU A 221 -11.22 23.91 34.29
C GLU A 221 -9.98 24.41 33.54
N ASN A 222 -9.23 25.34 34.15
CA ASN A 222 -7.96 25.81 33.58
C ASN A 222 -6.87 24.75 33.60
N GLY A 223 -6.82 23.86 34.59
CA GLY A 223 -5.85 22.76 34.67
C GLY A 223 -6.05 21.73 33.57
N GLU A 224 -7.29 21.38 33.28
CA GLU A 224 -7.62 20.47 32.17
C GLU A 224 -7.26 21.09 30.80
N LYS A 225 -7.55 22.37 30.59
CA LYS A 225 -7.14 23.11 29.38
C LYS A 225 -5.63 23.16 29.22
N MET A 226 -4.88 23.40 30.32
CA MET A 226 -3.41 23.40 30.28
C MET A 226 -2.83 22.02 29.95
N PHE A 227 -3.39 20.94 30.50
CA PHE A 227 -2.98 19.59 30.15
C PHE A 227 -3.24 19.27 28.69
N ALA A 228 -4.44 19.57 28.18
CA ALA A 228 -4.79 19.38 26.78
C ALA A 228 -3.88 20.21 25.85
N MET A 229 -3.60 21.46 26.20
CA MET A 229 -2.66 22.32 25.46
C MET A 229 -1.25 21.72 25.41
N ALA A 230 -0.75 21.22 26.52
CA ALA A 230 0.57 20.59 26.59
C ALA A 230 0.63 19.33 25.72
N LEU A 231 -0.39 18.49 25.75
CA LEU A 231 -0.48 17.26 24.97
C LEU A 231 -0.55 17.55 23.46
N VAL A 232 -1.39 18.50 23.04
CA VAL A 232 -1.49 18.95 21.65
C VAL A 232 -0.16 19.54 21.17
N SER A 233 0.46 20.40 21.97
CA SER A 233 1.78 20.96 21.66
C SER A 233 2.86 19.90 21.48
N CYS A 234 2.87 18.90 22.35
CA CYS A 234 3.79 17.74 22.27
C CYS A 234 3.59 16.98 20.96
N VAL A 235 2.36 16.73 20.56
CA VAL A 235 2.04 16.04 19.30
C VAL A 235 2.50 16.85 18.08
N ILE A 236 2.24 18.16 18.05
CA ILE A 236 2.66 19.04 16.95
C ILE A 236 4.18 19.10 16.85
N LEU A 237 4.90 19.28 17.98
CA LEU A 237 6.36 19.31 17.99
C LEU A 237 6.96 17.99 17.54
N PHE A 238 6.47 16.88 18.06
CA PHE A 238 6.94 15.55 17.65
C PHE A 238 6.73 15.32 16.15
N ALA A 239 5.53 15.64 15.64
CA ALA A 239 5.24 15.55 14.22
C ALA A 239 6.17 16.45 13.40
N GLY A 240 6.47 17.66 13.86
CA GLY A 240 7.43 18.56 13.22
C GLY A 240 8.84 18.00 13.11
N ILE A 241 9.33 17.33 14.15
CA ILE A 241 10.68 16.72 14.19
C ILE A 241 10.75 15.48 13.29
N VAL A 242 9.69 14.68 13.28
CA VAL A 242 9.68 13.37 12.61
C VAL A 242 9.25 13.48 11.14
N SER A 243 8.33 14.40 10.83
CA SER A 243 7.72 14.52 9.50
C SER A 243 8.73 14.61 8.34
N PRO A 244 9.78 15.45 8.40
CA PRO A 244 10.75 15.55 7.29
C PRO A 244 11.58 14.28 7.06
N LYS A 245 11.60 13.39 8.06
CA LYS A 245 12.38 12.13 8.04
C LYS A 245 11.53 10.91 7.67
N LEU A 246 10.20 11.08 7.55
CA LEU A 246 9.30 10.00 7.18
C LEU A 246 9.54 9.56 5.74
N PRO A 247 9.66 8.25 5.47
CA PRO A 247 9.69 7.74 4.12
C PRO A 247 8.35 8.00 3.43
N TYR A 248 8.36 8.09 2.10
CA TYR A 248 7.13 8.15 1.32
C TYR A 248 6.28 6.90 1.58
N THR A 249 5.14 7.08 2.22
CA THR A 249 4.24 5.96 2.56
C THR A 249 2.79 6.34 2.32
N LYS A 250 1.99 5.33 1.95
CA LYS A 250 0.53 5.50 1.85
C LYS A 250 -0.20 5.33 3.19
N HIS A 251 0.52 5.21 4.31
CA HIS A 251 -0.08 4.83 5.61
C HIS A 251 0.20 5.80 6.75
N THR A 252 1.27 6.56 6.70
CA THR A 252 1.71 7.46 7.79
C THR A 252 2.03 8.83 7.22
N GLY A 253 1.77 9.91 7.97
CA GLY A 253 2.03 11.29 7.57
C GLY A 253 0.82 12.01 7.00
N LEU A 254 1.03 13.16 6.36
CA LEU A 254 -0.03 14.00 5.78
C LEU A 254 -0.53 13.39 4.47
N ARG A 255 -1.69 12.74 4.54
CA ARG A 255 -2.27 11.94 3.45
C ARG A 255 -3.37 12.72 2.74
N LEU A 256 -2.98 13.59 1.85
CA LEU A 256 -3.90 14.27 0.95
C LEU A 256 -3.89 13.57 -0.43
N PRO A 257 -4.96 13.68 -1.23
CA PRO A 257 -5.04 13.01 -2.53
C PRO A 257 -3.82 13.23 -3.42
N TRP A 258 -3.26 14.42 -3.41
CA TRP A 258 -2.07 14.79 -4.18
C TRP A 258 -0.74 14.37 -3.53
N THR A 259 -0.64 14.35 -2.19
CA THR A 259 0.61 13.92 -1.52
C THR A 259 0.84 12.42 -1.62
N VAL A 260 -0.20 11.60 -1.68
CA VAL A 260 -0.06 10.14 -1.80
C VAL A 260 0.18 9.66 -3.24
N GLN A 261 0.06 10.54 -4.23
CA GLN A 261 0.27 10.21 -5.64
C GLN A 261 1.68 10.53 -6.12
N ASP A 262 2.37 11.49 -5.49
CA ASP A 262 3.66 11.99 -5.92
C ASP A 262 4.62 12.14 -4.75
N GLU A 263 5.79 11.51 -4.85
CA GLU A 263 6.81 11.49 -3.80
C GLU A 263 7.41 12.89 -3.55
N ASP A 264 7.64 13.69 -4.61
CA ASP A 264 8.19 15.04 -4.46
C ASP A 264 7.21 15.93 -3.69
N THR A 265 5.93 15.84 -4.04
CA THR A 265 4.86 16.57 -3.36
C THR A 265 4.72 16.15 -1.90
N TRP A 266 4.88 14.85 -1.62
CA TRP A 266 4.95 14.31 -0.27
C TRP A 266 6.10 14.93 0.53
N ASN A 267 7.30 14.88 -0.03
CA ASN A 267 8.51 15.39 0.63
C ASN A 267 8.41 16.90 0.93
N ILE A 268 7.82 17.66 0.01
CA ILE A 268 7.59 19.11 0.21
C ILE A 268 6.61 19.33 1.37
N ALA A 269 5.45 18.66 1.37
CA ALA A 269 4.46 18.79 2.44
C ALA A 269 5.07 18.49 3.82
N HIS A 270 5.82 17.39 3.94
CA HIS A 270 6.41 16.95 5.19
C HIS A 270 7.58 17.84 5.65
N ARG A 271 8.34 18.42 4.73
CA ARG A 271 9.36 19.42 5.04
C ARG A 271 8.74 20.71 5.57
N ILE A 272 7.63 21.16 4.98
CA ILE A 272 6.89 22.35 5.46
C ILE A 272 6.36 22.11 6.86
N ILE A 273 5.75 20.93 7.15
CA ILE A 273 5.33 20.56 8.50
C ILE A 273 6.50 20.73 9.50
N GLY A 274 7.69 20.24 9.13
CA GLY A 274 8.88 20.38 9.96
C GLY A 274 9.20 21.83 10.33
N TYR A 275 9.13 22.74 9.36
CA TYR A 275 9.46 24.16 9.58
C TYR A 275 8.39 24.91 10.36
N ILE A 276 7.11 24.65 10.10
CA ILE A 276 6.02 25.44 10.68
C ILE A 276 5.58 24.97 12.07
N SER A 277 5.91 23.72 12.47
CA SER A 277 5.41 23.14 13.72
C SER A 277 5.85 23.93 14.93
N PHE A 278 7.14 24.32 15.00
CA PHE A 278 7.64 25.08 16.15
C PHE A 278 7.01 26.47 16.27
N PRO A 279 6.97 27.35 15.24
CA PRO A 279 6.31 28.63 15.34
C PRO A 279 4.80 28.53 15.60
N ILE A 280 4.14 27.51 15.06
CA ILE A 280 2.71 27.29 15.32
C ILE A 280 2.45 26.92 16.77
N VAL A 281 3.31 26.10 17.40
CA VAL A 281 3.16 25.76 18.83
C VAL A 281 3.33 27.00 19.69
N LEU A 282 4.30 27.87 19.41
CA LEU A 282 4.46 29.12 20.14
C LEU A 282 3.22 30.02 20.00
N LEU A 283 2.70 30.15 18.79
CA LEU A 283 1.47 30.91 18.55
C LEU A 283 0.27 30.29 19.26
N TYR A 284 0.15 28.97 19.23
CA TYR A 284 -0.92 28.21 19.88
C TYR A 284 -0.94 28.46 21.40
N ILE A 285 0.22 28.36 22.06
CA ILE A 285 0.36 28.61 23.48
C ILE A 285 -0.01 30.08 23.80
N ALA A 286 0.50 31.04 23.03
CA ALA A 286 0.17 32.44 23.23
C ALA A 286 -1.35 32.72 23.06
N CYS A 287 -1.97 32.14 22.02
CA CYS A 287 -3.40 32.30 21.78
C CYS A 287 -4.27 31.65 22.88
N THR A 288 -3.89 30.45 23.35
CA THR A 288 -4.64 29.75 24.40
C THR A 288 -4.56 30.44 25.75
N LEU A 289 -3.50 31.19 26.04
CA LEU A 289 -3.34 31.98 27.26
C LEU A 289 -4.10 33.31 27.19
N THR A 290 -4.38 33.82 25.98
CA THR A 290 -5.04 35.16 25.79
C THR A 290 -6.52 35.06 25.45
N ILE A 291 -6.92 33.98 24.76
CA ILE A 291 -8.29 33.80 24.27
C ILE A 291 -9.02 32.78 25.14
N SER A 292 -10.19 33.14 25.66
CA SER A 292 -10.97 32.28 26.56
C SER A 292 -11.54 31.02 25.91
N ASN A 293 -11.78 31.04 24.59
CA ASN A 293 -12.34 29.88 23.86
C ASN A 293 -11.27 28.92 23.40
N PHE A 294 -10.83 28.03 24.30
CA PHE A 294 -9.80 27.00 24.07
C PHE A 294 -10.07 26.13 22.84
N GLU A 295 -11.32 25.68 22.67
CA GLU A 295 -11.72 24.76 21.59
C GLU A 295 -11.54 25.40 20.20
N ILE A 296 -11.97 26.66 20.05
CA ILE A 296 -11.83 27.39 18.79
C ILE A 296 -10.37 27.63 18.45
N VAL A 297 -9.55 28.03 19.44
CA VAL A 297 -8.10 28.25 19.26
C VAL A 297 -7.43 26.96 18.81
N THR A 298 -7.75 25.84 19.45
CA THR A 298 -7.19 24.53 19.11
C THR A 298 -7.60 24.08 17.71
N LEU A 299 -8.90 24.23 17.35
CA LEU A 299 -9.41 23.90 16.04
C LEU A 299 -8.75 24.74 14.94
N CYS A 300 -8.68 26.06 15.12
CA CYS A 300 -8.03 26.97 14.18
C CYS A 300 -6.55 26.63 14.00
N THR A 301 -5.85 26.33 15.10
CA THR A 301 -4.43 25.93 15.05
C THR A 301 -4.25 24.65 14.23
N MET A 302 -5.10 23.65 14.43
CA MET A 302 -5.04 22.39 13.67
C MET A 302 -5.32 22.59 12.18
N ILE A 303 -6.32 23.44 11.85
CA ILE A 303 -6.64 23.78 10.45
C ILE A 303 -5.47 24.50 9.78
N VAL A 304 -4.84 25.45 10.45
CA VAL A 304 -3.67 26.18 9.94
C VAL A 304 -2.47 25.26 9.78
N TRP A 305 -2.19 24.42 10.78
CA TRP A 305 -1.06 23.50 10.79
C TRP A 305 -1.12 22.45 9.68
N ILE A 306 -2.32 21.95 9.34
CA ILE A 306 -2.53 20.99 8.24
C ILE A 306 -2.75 21.73 6.90
N GLY A 307 -3.44 22.86 6.93
CA GLY A 307 -3.85 23.60 5.74
C GLY A 307 -2.69 24.24 4.99
N ILE A 308 -1.71 24.81 5.70
CA ILE A 308 -0.55 25.45 5.05
C ILE A 308 0.27 24.43 4.24
N PRO A 309 0.75 23.29 4.83
CA PRO A 309 1.46 22.28 4.06
C PRO A 309 0.60 21.68 2.95
N GLY A 310 -0.68 21.46 3.23
CA GLY A 310 -1.65 20.98 2.27
C GLY A 310 -1.79 21.91 1.06
N GLY A 311 -2.01 23.18 1.29
CA GLY A 311 -2.17 24.20 0.22
C GLY A 311 -0.91 24.36 -0.62
N ILE A 312 0.26 24.51 0.03
CA ILE A 312 1.54 24.69 -0.70
C ILE A 312 1.87 23.44 -1.52
N SER A 313 1.69 22.23 -0.94
CA SER A 313 1.90 20.99 -1.67
C SER A 313 0.92 20.79 -2.81
N TYR A 314 -0.33 21.27 -2.67
CA TYR A 314 -1.31 21.26 -3.76
C TYR A 314 -0.87 22.14 -4.93
N ILE A 315 -0.43 23.37 -4.64
CA ILE A 315 0.09 24.30 -5.67
C ILE A 315 1.26 23.67 -6.41
N HIS A 316 2.20 23.02 -5.70
CA HIS A 316 3.32 22.32 -6.31
C HIS A 316 2.86 21.17 -7.21
N PHE A 317 1.95 20.32 -6.72
CA PHE A 317 1.36 19.23 -7.48
C PHE A 317 0.68 19.74 -8.76
N PHE A 318 -0.14 20.78 -8.62
CA PHE A 318 -0.86 21.36 -9.74
C PHE A 318 0.08 21.91 -10.82
N LYS A 319 1.12 22.65 -10.43
CA LYS A 319 2.15 23.18 -11.37
C LYS A 319 2.90 22.05 -12.07
N LYS A 320 3.21 20.97 -11.36
CA LYS A 320 3.94 19.81 -11.92
C LYS A 320 3.16 19.07 -12.99
N TYR A 321 1.85 18.91 -12.81
CA TYR A 321 1.02 18.08 -13.67
C TYR A 321 0.17 18.86 -14.70
N HIS A 322 -0.10 20.13 -14.46
CA HIS A 322 -0.93 20.96 -15.35
C HIS A 322 -0.18 22.10 -16.04
N GLY A 323 1.13 22.22 -15.78
CA GLY A 323 1.92 23.32 -16.28
C GLY A 323 1.67 24.64 -15.55
N THR A 324 2.58 25.62 -15.74
CA THR A 324 2.30 27.00 -15.33
C THR A 324 1.18 27.53 -16.20
N LEU A 325 0.08 27.93 -15.58
CA LEU A 325 -0.89 28.79 -16.23
C LEU A 325 -0.18 30.16 -16.44
N GLU A 326 0.49 30.32 -17.58
CA GLU A 326 0.79 31.62 -18.15
C GLU A 326 -0.38 32.10 -18.98
#